data_63fed449b9cbb8c7d7626d230b1da0b3
#
_entry.id   63fed449b9cbb8c7d7626d230b1da0b3
#
_cell.length_a   1.000
_cell.length_b   1.000
_cell.length_c   1.000
_cell.angle_alpha   90.00
_cell.angle_beta   90.00
_cell.angle_gamma   90.00
#
_symmetry.space_group_name_H-M   'P 1'
#
loop_
_entity.id
_entity.type
_entity.pdbx_description
1 polymer ?
#
loop_
_entity_poly.entity_id
_entity_poly.type
_entity_poly.pdbx_seq_one_letter_code
_entity_poly.pdbx_strand_id
1 'polypeptide(L)'
;MELNDLIQDYLGDKDEGLKTLVTFFLNLVMQYESEQQVGAKRYERTKDRVAHRNGSKPRTLLTKLGTLTLTKPEFREKSFETVVFEKYGRVEKALINAILESYIQGVSTRKVRHIMEKFGVTGISAETVSHMGKALDEKVNEFFNRPIEQPIIYLIVDAVYVKVRYQSRYVNQAVLIIAGVREDGYREILGIRVADCEDEGFWFSLFEDLKLRGLRGVQLVISDGHKGIQQAVKTSFLGASWQMCQVHFLRAILRNIPNKRKSEVISLVNSALNGYEVGLPEVVDKLERMGFHKAADTAELFMLDVRNYRAFPKAHWKRIRTTNMVERVNAEIKRRTKVVAAFPSRESLMRLIGSILIDLNEEWVTGNRYLNMAELLDGQSSDAECIVCASPGLPVVSIADL
;
A
#
# COMPACT_ATOMS: atom_id res chain seq x y z
N MET A 1 -1.04 37.97 -33.81
CA MET A 1 -2.00 38.27 -32.74
C MET A 1 -1.30 39.21 -31.79
N GLU A 2 -1.86 40.38 -31.62
CA GLU A 2 -1.30 41.41 -30.73
C GLU A 2 -1.88 41.25 -29.33
N LEU A 3 -1.20 41.81 -28.31
CA LEU A 3 -1.64 41.69 -26.90
C LEU A 3 -3.07 42.21 -26.70
N ASN A 4 -3.44 43.26 -27.41
CA ASN A 4 -4.79 43.83 -27.33
C ASN A 4 -5.87 42.89 -27.87
N ASP A 5 -5.60 42.09 -28.89
CA ASP A 5 -6.54 41.11 -29.42
C ASP A 5 -6.80 40.03 -28.37
N LEU A 6 -5.74 39.56 -27.70
CA LEU A 6 -5.84 38.57 -26.62
C LEU A 6 -6.65 39.05 -25.40
N ILE A 7 -6.51 40.34 -25.05
CA ILE A 7 -7.27 40.98 -23.99
C ILE A 7 -8.75 41.06 -24.36
N GLN A 8 -9.06 41.44 -25.61
CA GLN A 8 -10.45 41.50 -26.09
C GLN A 8 -11.11 40.11 -26.12
N ASP A 9 -10.40 39.10 -26.60
CA ASP A 9 -10.87 37.70 -26.60
C ASP A 9 -11.19 37.24 -25.17
N TYR A 10 -10.31 37.55 -24.20
CA TYR A 10 -10.53 37.21 -22.78
C TYR A 10 -11.72 37.95 -22.15
N LEU A 11 -11.93 39.20 -22.52
CA LEU A 11 -13.08 40.02 -22.04
C LEU A 11 -14.40 39.55 -22.66
N GLY A 12 -14.36 39.01 -23.88
CA GLY A 12 -15.52 38.48 -24.60
C GLY A 12 -15.99 37.12 -24.08
N ASP A 13 -15.06 36.19 -23.93
CA ASP A 13 -15.27 34.87 -23.33
C ASP A 13 -14.05 34.50 -22.47
N LYS A 14 -14.26 34.48 -21.18
CA LYS A 14 -13.18 34.24 -20.20
C LYS A 14 -12.51 32.87 -20.36
N ASP A 15 -13.26 31.82 -20.64
CA ASP A 15 -12.73 30.47 -20.73
C ASP A 15 -11.98 30.24 -22.05
N GLU A 16 -12.55 30.66 -23.19
CA GLU A 16 -11.89 30.53 -24.50
C GLU A 16 -10.76 31.56 -24.65
N GLY A 17 -10.91 32.78 -24.13
CA GLY A 17 -9.86 33.77 -24.09
C GLY A 17 -8.66 33.39 -23.24
N LEU A 18 -8.87 32.73 -22.07
CA LEU A 18 -7.78 32.20 -21.28
C LEU A 18 -7.03 31.08 -22.02
N LYS A 19 -7.75 30.22 -22.73
CA LYS A 19 -7.20 29.17 -23.54
C LYS A 19 -6.34 29.69 -24.68
N THR A 20 -6.81 30.73 -25.36
CA THR A 20 -6.09 31.45 -26.40
C THR A 20 -4.82 32.12 -25.86
N LEU A 21 -4.91 32.79 -24.73
CA LEU A 21 -3.78 33.43 -24.04
C LEU A 21 -2.69 32.43 -23.63
N VAL A 22 -3.09 31.31 -23.02
CA VAL A 22 -2.15 30.23 -22.62
C VAL A 22 -1.52 29.60 -23.86
N THR A 23 -2.28 29.34 -24.91
CA THR A 23 -1.77 28.81 -26.19
C THR A 23 -0.73 29.74 -26.79
N PHE A 24 -1.01 31.06 -26.83
CA PHE A 24 -0.08 32.06 -27.30
C PHE A 24 1.21 32.07 -26.47
N PHE A 25 1.10 32.12 -25.15
CA PHE A 25 2.24 32.16 -24.25
C PHE A 25 3.13 30.90 -24.40
N LEU A 26 2.53 29.70 -24.43
CA LEU A 26 3.30 28.46 -24.61
C LEU A 26 4.00 28.38 -25.97
N ASN A 27 3.37 28.88 -27.02
CA ASN A 27 4.02 29.01 -28.33
C ASN A 27 5.20 30.01 -28.31
N LEU A 28 5.08 31.11 -27.56
CA LEU A 28 6.15 32.09 -27.38
C LEU A 28 7.34 31.47 -26.62
N VAL A 29 7.08 30.70 -25.54
CA VAL A 29 8.11 29.96 -24.82
C VAL A 29 8.86 29.01 -25.75
N MET A 30 8.14 28.20 -26.54
CA MET A 30 8.77 27.28 -27.49
C MET A 30 9.57 27.97 -28.56
N GLN A 31 9.11 29.17 -29.01
CA GLN A 31 9.85 29.98 -29.97
C GLN A 31 11.15 30.48 -29.36
N TYR A 32 11.14 30.97 -28.13
CA TYR A 32 12.33 31.39 -27.38
C TYR A 32 13.31 30.23 -27.18
N GLU A 33 12.85 29.09 -26.72
CA GLU A 33 13.66 27.88 -26.58
C GLU A 33 14.28 27.44 -27.93
N SER A 34 13.51 27.55 -29.01
CA SER A 34 14.02 27.29 -30.38
C SER A 34 15.15 28.23 -30.78
N GLU A 35 15.09 29.50 -30.42
CA GLU A 35 16.16 30.47 -30.66
C GLU A 35 17.43 30.14 -29.89
N GLN A 36 17.28 29.77 -28.61
CA GLN A 36 18.41 29.34 -27.77
C GLN A 36 19.06 28.07 -28.32
N GLN A 37 18.26 27.04 -28.66
CA GLN A 37 18.77 25.76 -29.15
C GLN A 37 19.41 25.87 -30.56
N VAL A 38 19.00 26.80 -31.38
CA VAL A 38 19.58 27.06 -32.72
C VAL A 38 20.79 27.96 -32.65
N GLY A 39 20.92 28.81 -31.60
CA GLY A 39 21.98 29.83 -31.50
C GLY A 39 21.80 31.03 -32.45
N ALA A 40 20.58 31.22 -33.01
CA ALA A 40 20.29 32.33 -33.90
C ALA A 40 18.78 32.63 -33.95
N LYS A 41 18.42 33.90 -34.12
CA LYS A 41 17.04 34.34 -34.42
C LYS A 41 16.58 33.90 -35.83
N ARG A 42 15.29 34.05 -36.09
CA ARG A 42 14.75 33.75 -37.42
C ARG A 42 15.35 34.70 -38.46
N TYR A 43 15.84 34.13 -39.56
CA TYR A 43 16.52 34.82 -40.68
C TYR A 43 17.91 35.44 -40.34
N GLU A 44 18.39 35.31 -39.11
CA GLU A 44 19.72 35.78 -38.71
C GLU A 44 20.82 34.86 -39.25
N ARG A 45 21.90 35.42 -39.79
CA ARG A 45 23.09 34.69 -40.24
C ARG A 45 24.21 34.93 -39.23
N THR A 46 24.48 33.94 -38.39
CA THR A 46 25.55 34.00 -37.40
C THR A 46 26.39 32.75 -37.46
N LYS A 47 27.65 32.85 -37.00
CA LYS A 47 28.58 31.69 -36.87
C LYS A 47 28.19 30.76 -35.71
N ASP A 48 27.40 31.24 -34.76
CA ASP A 48 26.98 30.51 -33.56
C ASP A 48 25.79 29.56 -33.82
N ARG A 49 25.30 29.53 -35.03
CA ARG A 49 24.17 28.66 -35.42
C ARG A 49 24.60 27.19 -35.39
N VAL A 50 23.95 26.41 -34.54
CA VAL A 50 24.24 24.97 -34.32
C VAL A 50 23.19 24.04 -34.93
N ALA A 51 22.08 24.57 -35.47
CA ALA A 51 21.03 23.79 -36.12
C ALA A 51 20.20 24.60 -37.12
N HIS A 52 19.52 23.90 -38.04
CA HIS A 52 18.65 24.54 -39.03
C HIS A 52 17.18 24.23 -38.71
N ARG A 53 16.34 25.29 -38.71
CA ARG A 53 14.89 25.16 -38.55
C ARG A 53 14.29 24.43 -39.76
N ASN A 54 13.38 23.51 -39.51
CA ASN A 54 12.66 22.73 -40.53
C ASN A 54 11.14 22.93 -40.41
N GLY A 55 10.73 24.18 -40.16
CA GLY A 55 9.33 24.51 -40.00
C GLY A 55 8.81 24.19 -38.57
N SER A 56 7.53 23.92 -38.51
CA SER A 56 6.84 23.56 -37.25
C SER A 56 5.71 22.57 -37.54
N LYS A 57 5.33 21.78 -36.54
CA LYS A 57 4.17 20.89 -36.62
C LYS A 57 3.16 21.17 -35.50
N PRO A 58 1.85 21.08 -35.82
CA PRO A 58 0.82 21.16 -34.78
C PRO A 58 0.98 20.01 -33.79
N ARG A 59 0.88 20.30 -32.50
CA ARG A 59 0.89 19.34 -31.43
C ARG A 59 -0.17 19.68 -30.39
N THR A 60 -0.99 18.71 -30.05
CA THR A 60 -2.00 18.84 -29.00
C THR A 60 -1.41 18.64 -27.62
N LEU A 61 -1.79 19.50 -26.67
CA LEU A 61 -1.52 19.39 -25.24
C LEU A 61 -2.86 19.37 -24.49
N LEU A 62 -3.08 18.31 -23.73
CA LEU A 62 -4.25 18.18 -22.88
C LEU A 62 -3.97 18.87 -21.54
N THR A 63 -4.76 19.87 -21.19
CA THR A 63 -4.60 20.68 -19.98
C THR A 63 -5.92 20.77 -19.21
N LYS A 64 -5.88 21.31 -18.00
CA LYS A 64 -7.08 21.64 -17.22
C LYS A 64 -8.01 22.66 -17.90
N LEU A 65 -7.51 23.42 -18.86
CA LEU A 65 -8.31 24.36 -19.67
C LEU A 65 -8.90 23.69 -20.92
N GLY A 66 -8.70 22.38 -21.09
CA GLY A 66 -9.08 21.63 -22.29
C GLY A 66 -7.88 21.34 -23.19
N THR A 67 -8.18 20.98 -24.42
CA THR A 67 -7.16 20.65 -25.44
C THR A 67 -6.62 21.92 -26.10
N LEU A 68 -5.29 22.14 -25.97
CA LEU A 68 -4.58 23.20 -26.66
C LEU A 68 -3.88 22.65 -27.90
N THR A 69 -3.90 23.43 -29.01
CA THR A 69 -3.12 23.10 -30.21
C THR A 69 -1.92 24.02 -30.29
N LEU A 70 -0.74 23.48 -30.01
CA LEU A 70 0.53 24.21 -30.00
C LEU A 70 1.28 24.03 -31.32
N THR A 71 2.11 25.02 -31.68
CA THR A 71 2.94 25.02 -32.89
C THR A 71 4.37 24.66 -32.51
N LYS A 72 4.69 23.35 -32.47
CA LYS A 72 6.01 22.84 -32.07
C LYS A 72 7.05 23.10 -33.19
N PRO A 73 8.17 23.79 -32.88
CA PRO A 73 9.29 23.92 -33.82
C PRO A 73 9.92 22.56 -34.19
N GLU A 74 10.42 22.46 -35.42
CA GLU A 74 11.21 21.32 -35.88
C GLU A 74 12.60 21.75 -36.40
N PHE A 75 13.61 20.93 -36.18
CA PHE A 75 14.96 21.08 -36.65
C PHE A 75 15.33 19.95 -37.61
N ARG A 76 16.34 20.16 -38.47
CA ARG A 76 16.81 19.15 -39.42
C ARG A 76 17.74 18.12 -38.75
N GLU A 77 18.67 18.59 -37.94
CA GLU A 77 19.81 17.80 -37.42
C GLU A 77 19.52 17.16 -36.06
N LYS A 78 18.60 17.75 -35.31
CA LYS A 78 18.24 17.26 -33.94
C LYS A 78 16.77 17.47 -33.65
N SER A 79 16.26 16.79 -32.65
CA SER A 79 14.90 17.01 -32.16
C SER A 79 14.82 18.27 -31.29
N PHE A 80 13.76 19.09 -31.47
CA PHE A 80 13.48 20.21 -30.58
C PHE A 80 13.02 19.69 -29.20
N GLU A 81 13.67 20.18 -28.17
CA GLU A 81 13.33 19.88 -26.77
C GLU A 81 12.69 21.12 -26.11
N THR A 82 11.73 20.92 -25.21
CA THR A 82 10.99 22.02 -24.59
C THR A 82 10.50 21.64 -23.19
N VAL A 83 10.45 22.63 -22.30
CA VAL A 83 9.86 22.47 -20.96
C VAL A 83 8.34 22.46 -20.98
N VAL A 84 7.70 22.85 -22.09
CA VAL A 84 6.23 22.94 -22.22
C VAL A 84 5.57 21.58 -22.08
N PHE A 85 6.22 20.51 -22.52
CA PHE A 85 5.76 19.12 -22.38
C PHE A 85 6.93 18.14 -22.44
N GLU A 86 6.78 17.02 -21.74
CA GLU A 86 7.76 15.93 -21.81
C GLU A 86 7.86 15.35 -23.23
N LYS A 87 9.07 14.81 -23.57
CA LYS A 87 9.42 14.26 -24.89
C LYS A 87 8.48 13.14 -25.29
N TYR A 88 7.41 13.14 -25.72
CA TYR A 88 6.31 12.21 -26.03
C TYR A 88 5.03 12.44 -25.20
N GLY A 89 5.05 13.30 -24.17
CA GLY A 89 3.87 13.65 -23.38
C GLY A 89 2.90 14.53 -24.19
N ARG A 90 1.59 14.26 -24.09
CA ARG A 90 0.51 15.09 -24.65
C ARG A 90 -0.43 15.61 -23.58
N VAL A 91 -0.10 15.36 -22.32
CA VAL A 91 -0.97 15.65 -21.18
C VAL A 91 -0.19 16.46 -20.16
N GLU A 92 -0.82 17.49 -19.65
CA GLU A 92 -0.27 18.30 -18.57
C GLU A 92 -0.04 17.43 -17.31
N LYS A 93 1.10 17.60 -16.63
CA LYS A 93 1.48 16.81 -15.45
C LYS A 93 0.42 16.91 -14.33
N ALA A 94 -0.16 18.07 -14.12
CA ALA A 94 -1.24 18.27 -13.15
C ALA A 94 -2.48 17.42 -13.47
N LEU A 95 -2.81 17.30 -14.76
CA LEU A 95 -3.92 16.48 -15.23
C LEU A 95 -3.62 14.97 -15.07
N ILE A 96 -2.39 14.56 -15.35
CA ILE A 96 -1.94 13.18 -15.10
C ILE A 96 -2.10 12.84 -13.60
N ASN A 97 -1.64 13.72 -12.71
CA ASN A 97 -1.75 13.50 -11.27
C ASN A 97 -3.22 13.41 -10.83
N ALA A 98 -4.11 14.27 -11.34
CA ALA A 98 -5.54 14.20 -11.03
C ALA A 98 -6.20 12.90 -11.53
N ILE A 99 -5.79 12.41 -12.69
CA ILE A 99 -6.24 11.13 -13.25
C ILE A 99 -5.78 9.96 -12.39
N LEU A 100 -4.50 9.95 -12.00
CA LEU A 100 -3.91 8.91 -11.17
C LEU A 100 -4.53 8.90 -9.78
N GLU A 101 -4.71 10.08 -9.17
CA GLU A 101 -5.38 10.22 -7.87
C GLU A 101 -6.83 9.69 -7.93
N SER A 102 -7.59 10.09 -8.95
CA SER A 102 -8.95 9.57 -9.17
C SER A 102 -8.97 8.04 -9.30
N TYR A 103 -7.98 7.45 -9.98
CA TYR A 103 -7.85 6.00 -10.12
C TYR A 103 -7.55 5.33 -8.78
N ILE A 104 -6.62 5.86 -7.99
CA ILE A 104 -6.27 5.36 -6.64
C ILE A 104 -7.48 5.44 -5.71
N GLN A 105 -8.27 6.50 -5.79
CA GLN A 105 -9.50 6.67 -4.99
C GLN A 105 -10.64 5.73 -5.41
N GLY A 106 -10.43 4.87 -6.41
CA GLY A 106 -11.36 3.84 -6.84
C GLY A 106 -12.37 4.32 -7.89
N VAL A 107 -12.05 5.37 -8.63
CA VAL A 107 -12.83 5.78 -9.80
C VAL A 107 -12.43 4.92 -11.00
N SER A 108 -13.39 4.22 -11.64
CA SER A 108 -13.08 3.38 -12.79
C SER A 108 -12.52 4.22 -13.95
N THR A 109 -11.61 3.65 -14.76
CA THR A 109 -11.00 4.32 -15.92
C THR A 109 -12.03 4.92 -16.89
N ARG A 110 -13.20 4.29 -17.04
CA ARG A 110 -14.30 4.83 -17.84
C ARG A 110 -14.93 6.07 -17.22
N LYS A 111 -15.11 6.09 -15.89
CA LYS A 111 -15.63 7.27 -15.18
C LYS A 111 -14.60 8.41 -15.15
N VAL A 112 -13.32 8.10 -14.98
CA VAL A 112 -12.24 9.09 -15.10
C VAL A 112 -12.30 9.79 -16.45
N ARG A 113 -12.41 9.03 -17.54
CA ARG A 113 -12.61 9.61 -18.88
C ARG A 113 -13.81 10.56 -18.92
N HIS A 114 -14.97 10.12 -18.44
CA HIS A 114 -16.17 10.96 -18.44
C HIS A 114 -16.03 12.23 -17.58
N ILE A 115 -15.33 12.15 -16.47
CA ILE A 115 -15.01 13.33 -15.65
C ILE A 115 -14.13 14.30 -16.45
N MET A 116 -13.09 13.80 -17.12
CA MET A 116 -12.19 14.61 -17.93
C MET A 116 -12.92 15.27 -19.10
N GLU A 117 -13.85 14.56 -19.75
CA GLU A 117 -14.70 15.13 -20.82
C GLU A 117 -15.53 16.32 -20.30
N LYS A 118 -16.03 16.28 -19.07
CA LYS A 118 -16.74 17.40 -18.44
C LYS A 118 -15.84 18.62 -18.15
N PHE A 119 -14.55 18.39 -17.98
CA PHE A 119 -13.55 19.47 -17.87
C PHE A 119 -13.03 19.93 -19.23
N GLY A 120 -13.70 19.58 -20.33
CA GLY A 120 -13.31 19.98 -21.69
C GLY A 120 -12.09 19.24 -22.23
N VAL A 121 -11.61 18.23 -21.53
CA VAL A 121 -10.46 17.42 -21.97
C VAL A 121 -10.97 16.26 -22.81
N THR A 122 -10.89 16.40 -24.13
CA THR A 122 -11.28 15.37 -25.11
C THR A 122 -10.08 14.50 -25.51
N GLY A 123 -10.33 13.27 -25.95
CA GLY A 123 -9.29 12.37 -26.47
C GLY A 123 -8.56 11.51 -25.42
N ILE A 124 -8.99 11.51 -24.17
CA ILE A 124 -8.52 10.54 -23.16
C ILE A 124 -9.36 9.26 -23.28
N SER A 125 -8.72 8.18 -23.72
CA SER A 125 -9.35 6.85 -23.73
C SER A 125 -9.16 6.14 -22.37
N ALA A 126 -9.99 5.12 -22.07
CA ALA A 126 -9.78 4.27 -20.91
C ALA A 126 -8.41 3.55 -20.96
N GLU A 127 -7.92 3.26 -22.16
CA GLU A 127 -6.59 2.71 -22.40
C GLU A 127 -5.48 3.71 -22.07
N THR A 128 -5.65 4.98 -22.42
CA THR A 128 -4.72 6.06 -22.04
C THR A 128 -4.61 6.18 -20.52
N VAL A 129 -5.75 6.17 -19.80
CA VAL A 129 -5.77 6.18 -18.32
C VAL A 129 -5.06 4.95 -17.75
N SER A 130 -5.29 3.78 -18.32
CA SER A 130 -4.63 2.53 -17.92
C SER A 130 -3.12 2.59 -18.18
N HIS A 131 -2.70 3.19 -19.29
CA HIS A 131 -1.29 3.36 -19.61
C HIS A 131 -0.59 4.35 -18.67
N MET A 132 -1.24 5.47 -18.35
CA MET A 132 -0.74 6.42 -17.34
C MET A 132 -0.57 5.73 -15.98
N GLY A 133 -1.48 4.81 -15.63
CA GLY A 133 -1.39 4.01 -14.41
C GLY A 133 -0.10 3.19 -14.31
N LYS A 134 0.54 2.83 -15.44
CA LYS A 134 1.82 2.08 -15.40
C LYS A 134 2.96 2.88 -14.74
N ALA A 135 2.91 4.19 -14.74
CA ALA A 135 3.87 5.03 -14.02
C ALA A 135 3.83 4.79 -12.49
N LEU A 136 2.74 4.22 -11.97
CA LEU A 136 2.63 3.82 -10.57
C LEU A 136 3.39 2.52 -10.27
N ASP A 137 3.68 1.70 -11.28
CA ASP A 137 4.35 0.39 -11.07
C ASP A 137 5.75 0.59 -10.49
N GLU A 138 6.49 1.59 -10.94
CA GLU A 138 7.83 1.93 -10.43
C GLU A 138 7.74 2.35 -8.95
N LYS A 139 6.83 3.26 -8.61
CA LYS A 139 6.61 3.70 -7.23
C LYS A 139 6.19 2.58 -6.30
N VAL A 140 5.31 1.68 -6.78
CA VAL A 140 4.87 0.51 -6.02
C VAL A 140 6.04 -0.44 -5.78
N ASN A 141 6.86 -0.69 -6.80
CA ASN A 141 8.04 -1.54 -6.69
C ASN A 141 9.09 -0.93 -5.75
N GLU A 142 9.39 0.35 -5.87
CA GLU A 142 10.31 1.05 -4.96
C GLU A 142 9.84 0.95 -3.50
N PHE A 143 8.56 1.21 -3.25
CA PHE A 143 7.98 1.18 -1.92
C PHE A 143 8.08 -0.22 -1.28
N PHE A 144 7.72 -1.27 -2.01
CA PHE A 144 7.73 -2.64 -1.46
C PHE A 144 9.10 -3.32 -1.49
N ASN A 145 10.11 -2.70 -2.12
CA ASN A 145 11.51 -3.15 -2.06
C ASN A 145 12.39 -2.27 -1.16
N ARG A 146 11.83 -1.24 -0.53
CA ARG A 146 12.59 -0.36 0.35
C ARG A 146 13.17 -1.10 1.56
N PRO A 147 14.32 -0.69 2.11
CA PRO A 147 14.85 -1.25 3.35
C PRO A 147 13.90 -0.97 4.53
N ILE A 148 13.89 -1.89 5.49
CA ILE A 148 13.16 -1.75 6.76
C ILE A 148 14.19 -1.32 7.80
N GLU A 149 14.21 -0.03 8.12
CA GLU A 149 15.27 0.57 8.94
C GLU A 149 15.03 0.36 10.44
N GLN A 150 13.76 0.45 10.86
CA GLN A 150 13.39 0.37 12.27
C GLN A 150 13.04 -1.06 12.69
N PRO A 151 13.36 -1.46 13.94
CA PRO A 151 12.87 -2.73 14.48
C PRO A 151 11.34 -2.78 14.49
N ILE A 152 10.79 -3.92 14.13
CA ILE A 152 9.35 -4.17 14.10
C ILE A 152 9.02 -5.17 15.21
N ILE A 153 8.28 -4.73 16.22
CA ILE A 153 7.98 -5.54 17.40
C ILE A 153 6.77 -6.45 17.18
N TYR A 154 5.72 -5.90 16.59
CA TYR A 154 4.48 -6.64 16.29
C TYR A 154 4.27 -6.71 14.79
N LEU A 155 4.03 -7.91 14.26
CA LEU A 155 3.56 -8.11 12.88
C LEU A 155 2.07 -8.45 12.90
N ILE A 156 1.31 -7.82 12.04
CA ILE A 156 -0.10 -8.13 11.80
C ILE A 156 -0.23 -8.58 10.34
N VAL A 157 -0.76 -9.78 10.17
CA VAL A 157 -0.76 -10.49 8.90
C VAL A 157 -2.18 -10.90 8.56
N ASP A 158 -2.62 -10.64 7.35
CA ASP A 158 -3.94 -11.02 6.87
C ASP A 158 -3.95 -11.14 5.34
N ALA A 159 -4.97 -11.77 4.78
CA ALA A 159 -5.15 -11.91 3.35
C ALA A 159 -6.54 -11.43 2.90
N VAL A 160 -6.60 -10.86 1.71
CA VAL A 160 -7.85 -10.49 1.06
C VAL A 160 -7.96 -11.16 -0.31
N TYR A 161 -9.10 -11.77 -0.61
CA TYR A 161 -9.33 -12.41 -1.89
C TYR A 161 -9.96 -11.46 -2.90
N VAL A 162 -9.37 -11.42 -4.10
CA VAL A 162 -9.80 -10.55 -5.21
C VAL A 162 -9.87 -11.34 -6.51
N LYS A 163 -10.84 -11.01 -7.36
CA LYS A 163 -10.99 -11.66 -8.67
C LYS A 163 -10.02 -11.06 -9.69
N VAL A 164 -9.23 -11.92 -10.32
CA VAL A 164 -8.26 -11.55 -11.35
C VAL A 164 -8.47 -12.43 -12.58
N ARG A 165 -8.27 -11.86 -13.76
CA ARG A 165 -8.23 -12.62 -15.01
C ARG A 165 -6.86 -13.29 -15.16
N TYR A 166 -6.86 -14.60 -15.16
CA TYR A 166 -5.66 -15.42 -15.33
C TYR A 166 -5.95 -16.53 -16.33
N GLN A 167 -5.11 -16.69 -17.34
CA GLN A 167 -5.28 -17.69 -18.41
C GLN A 167 -6.71 -17.74 -18.99
N SER A 168 -7.25 -16.58 -19.36
CA SER A 168 -8.61 -16.39 -19.91
C SER A 168 -9.78 -16.76 -18.97
N ARG A 169 -9.52 -17.05 -17.68
CA ARG A 169 -10.52 -17.33 -16.65
C ARG A 169 -10.46 -16.28 -15.54
N TYR A 170 -11.54 -16.14 -14.80
CA TYR A 170 -11.56 -15.34 -13.58
C TYR A 170 -11.33 -16.25 -12.38
N VAL A 171 -10.23 -16.02 -11.67
CA VAL A 171 -9.85 -16.76 -10.47
C VAL A 171 -9.79 -15.83 -9.26
N ASN A 172 -10.11 -16.36 -8.09
CA ASN A 172 -9.84 -15.63 -6.85
C ASN A 172 -8.35 -15.80 -6.51
N GLN A 173 -7.66 -14.69 -6.30
CA GLN A 173 -6.28 -14.69 -5.83
C GLN A 173 -6.21 -14.07 -4.44
N ALA A 174 -5.36 -14.61 -3.60
CA ALA A 174 -5.06 -14.07 -2.30
C ALA A 174 -4.07 -12.89 -2.45
N VAL A 175 -4.40 -11.78 -1.83
CA VAL A 175 -3.48 -10.66 -1.62
C VAL A 175 -3.04 -10.70 -0.18
N LEU A 176 -1.82 -11.16 0.06
CA LEU A 176 -1.19 -11.26 1.36
C LEU A 176 -0.68 -9.88 1.76
N ILE A 177 -1.01 -9.41 2.96
CA ILE A 177 -0.65 -8.08 3.45
C ILE A 177 0.01 -8.22 4.80
N ILE A 178 1.16 -7.57 4.97
CA ILE A 178 1.90 -7.52 6.22
C ILE A 178 2.05 -6.07 6.64
N ALA A 179 1.60 -5.78 7.84
CA ALA A 179 1.82 -4.52 8.52
C ALA A 179 2.54 -4.76 9.84
N GLY A 180 3.32 -3.79 10.28
CA GLY A 180 4.07 -3.87 11.52
C GLY A 180 3.83 -2.69 12.45
N VAL A 181 4.13 -2.88 13.73
CA VAL A 181 4.28 -1.81 14.71
C VAL A 181 5.75 -1.72 15.05
N ARG A 182 6.32 -0.55 14.80
CA ARG A 182 7.73 -0.24 15.02
C ARG A 182 8.03 -0.05 16.52
N GLU A 183 9.30 -0.13 16.87
CA GLU A 183 9.79 0.14 18.22
C GLU A 183 9.44 1.55 18.73
N ASP A 184 9.33 2.55 17.85
CA ASP A 184 8.89 3.91 18.19
C ASP A 184 7.36 4.06 18.34
N GLY A 185 6.61 2.97 18.12
CA GLY A 185 5.16 2.90 18.28
C GLY A 185 4.35 3.33 17.06
N TYR A 186 4.99 3.72 15.96
CA TYR A 186 4.29 3.94 14.70
C TYR A 186 3.99 2.62 13.99
N ARG A 187 3.01 2.62 13.13
CA ARG A 187 2.65 1.47 12.29
C ARG A 187 3.10 1.70 10.86
N GLU A 188 3.44 0.63 10.20
CA GLU A 188 3.97 0.67 8.84
C GLU A 188 3.49 -0.52 8.02
N ILE A 189 3.18 -0.30 6.74
CA ILE A 189 2.92 -1.39 5.79
C ILE A 189 4.25 -1.86 5.24
N LEU A 190 4.57 -3.13 5.46
CA LEU A 190 5.87 -3.71 5.18
C LEU A 190 5.90 -4.51 3.89
N GLY A 191 4.83 -5.23 3.57
CA GLY A 191 4.82 -6.13 2.45
C GLY A 191 3.44 -6.43 1.88
N ILE A 192 3.46 -6.76 0.59
CA ILE A 192 2.31 -7.26 -0.16
C ILE A 192 2.77 -8.35 -1.12
N ARG A 193 1.95 -9.38 -1.31
CA ARG A 193 2.16 -10.38 -2.35
C ARG A 193 0.83 -10.89 -2.90
N VAL A 194 0.76 -11.09 -4.20
CA VAL A 194 -0.39 -11.77 -4.85
C VAL A 194 -0.02 -13.24 -5.01
N ALA A 195 -0.84 -14.12 -4.47
CA ALA A 195 -0.66 -15.57 -4.48
C ALA A 195 -1.93 -16.28 -5.01
N ASP A 196 -1.76 -17.50 -5.50
CA ASP A 196 -2.91 -18.30 -5.96
C ASP A 196 -3.74 -18.83 -4.78
N CYS A 197 -3.11 -19.04 -3.63
CA CYS A 197 -3.72 -19.47 -2.37
C CYS A 197 -2.87 -19.00 -1.18
N GLU A 198 -3.41 -19.19 0.01
CA GLU A 198 -2.71 -18.94 1.27
C GLU A 198 -2.00 -20.22 1.73
N ASP A 199 -0.89 -20.59 1.10
CA ASP A 199 -0.07 -21.71 1.58
C ASP A 199 1.19 -21.24 2.34
N GLU A 200 1.82 -22.19 3.01
CA GLU A 200 3.04 -21.98 3.79
C GLU A 200 4.18 -21.38 2.95
N GLY A 201 4.37 -21.88 1.73
CA GLY A 201 5.48 -21.47 0.85
C GLY A 201 5.39 -20.01 0.45
N PHE A 202 4.19 -19.51 0.16
CA PHE A 202 3.99 -18.10 -0.18
C PHE A 202 4.23 -17.18 1.03
N TRP A 203 3.75 -17.55 2.22
CA TRP A 203 4.00 -16.80 3.44
C TRP A 203 5.47 -16.83 3.83
N PHE A 204 6.09 -18.01 3.81
CA PHE A 204 7.52 -18.15 4.10
C PHE A 204 8.38 -17.28 3.17
N SER A 205 8.14 -17.35 1.86
CA SER A 205 8.86 -16.55 0.87
C SER A 205 8.68 -15.03 1.10
N LEU A 206 7.50 -14.59 1.54
CA LEU A 206 7.25 -13.19 1.85
C LEU A 206 7.97 -12.75 3.14
N PHE A 207 8.01 -13.59 4.17
CA PHE A 207 8.75 -13.30 5.41
C PHE A 207 10.26 -13.26 5.18
N GLU A 208 10.81 -14.16 4.36
CA GLU A 208 12.23 -14.12 4.00
C GLU A 208 12.61 -12.87 3.21
N ASP A 209 11.76 -12.44 2.28
CA ASP A 209 11.95 -11.16 1.58
C ASP A 209 12.01 -9.98 2.55
N LEU A 210 11.10 -9.93 3.54
CA LEU A 210 11.12 -8.88 4.56
C LEU A 210 12.41 -8.90 5.40
N LYS A 211 12.92 -10.09 5.74
CA LYS A 211 14.19 -10.23 6.47
C LYS A 211 15.38 -9.73 5.64
N LEU A 212 15.42 -10.07 4.36
CA LEU A 212 16.45 -9.58 3.44
C LEU A 212 16.43 -8.04 3.34
N ARG A 213 15.26 -7.43 3.49
CA ARG A 213 15.09 -5.98 3.53
C ARG A 213 15.36 -5.36 4.90
N GLY A 214 15.73 -6.14 5.90
CA GLY A 214 16.13 -5.66 7.25
C GLY A 214 15.09 -5.85 8.35
N LEU A 215 14.02 -6.63 8.14
CA LEU A 215 13.04 -6.95 9.19
C LEU A 215 13.73 -7.65 10.36
N ARG A 216 13.62 -7.06 11.56
CA ARG A 216 14.20 -7.56 12.80
C ARG A 216 13.35 -7.17 14.00
N GLY A 217 13.59 -7.83 15.15
CA GLY A 217 12.98 -7.49 16.44
C GLY A 217 11.56 -8.03 16.63
N VAL A 218 11.06 -8.92 15.75
CA VAL A 218 9.70 -9.46 15.82
C VAL A 218 9.53 -10.30 17.08
N GLN A 219 8.57 -9.95 17.93
CA GLN A 219 8.24 -10.65 19.16
C GLN A 219 6.85 -11.31 19.12
N LEU A 220 5.93 -10.75 18.38
CA LEU A 220 4.57 -11.27 18.23
C LEU A 220 4.09 -11.14 16.79
N VAL A 221 3.55 -12.23 16.25
CA VAL A 221 2.86 -12.24 14.95
C VAL A 221 1.38 -12.52 15.17
N ILE A 222 0.52 -11.64 14.72
CA ILE A 222 -0.94 -11.72 14.86
C ILE A 222 -1.55 -12.04 13.50
N SER A 223 -2.29 -13.15 13.39
CA SER A 223 -2.99 -13.54 12.16
C SER A 223 -4.30 -14.27 12.45
N ASP A 224 -4.99 -14.69 11.39
CA ASP A 224 -6.04 -15.69 11.47
C ASP A 224 -5.46 -17.11 11.74
N GLY A 225 -6.35 -18.09 11.88
CA GLY A 225 -5.96 -19.49 12.19
C GLY A 225 -5.52 -20.30 10.97
N HIS A 226 -5.10 -19.69 9.85
CA HIS A 226 -4.68 -20.44 8.68
C HIS A 226 -3.36 -21.19 8.94
N LYS A 227 -3.34 -22.52 8.71
CA LYS A 227 -2.19 -23.39 9.02
C LYS A 227 -0.89 -22.97 8.32
N GLY A 228 -0.99 -22.50 7.06
CA GLY A 228 0.17 -22.04 6.29
C GLY A 228 0.87 -20.85 6.94
N ILE A 229 0.11 -19.90 7.51
CA ILE A 229 0.68 -18.75 8.23
C ILE A 229 1.37 -19.22 9.52
N GLN A 230 0.71 -20.06 10.30
CA GLN A 230 1.26 -20.57 11.57
C GLN A 230 2.60 -21.27 11.36
N GLN A 231 2.68 -22.13 10.35
CA GLN A 231 3.90 -22.86 10.03
C GLN A 231 5.00 -21.93 9.54
N ALA A 232 4.68 -21.01 8.63
CA ALA A 232 5.63 -20.03 8.14
C ALA A 232 6.18 -19.13 9.27
N VAL A 233 5.34 -18.71 10.23
CA VAL A 233 5.77 -17.94 11.40
C VAL A 233 6.73 -18.73 12.27
N LYS A 234 6.42 -19.99 12.60
CA LYS A 234 7.30 -20.86 13.40
C LYS A 234 8.67 -21.05 12.77
N THR A 235 8.71 -21.17 11.44
CA THR A 235 9.96 -21.36 10.68
C THR A 235 10.75 -20.07 10.54
N SER A 236 10.07 -18.95 10.23
CA SER A 236 10.74 -17.68 9.91
C SER A 236 11.13 -16.85 11.12
N PHE A 237 10.39 -16.92 12.24
CA PHE A 237 10.58 -16.04 13.40
C PHE A 237 10.82 -16.86 14.68
N LEU A 238 12.04 -17.42 14.80
CA LEU A 238 12.45 -18.14 16.01
C LEU A 238 12.43 -17.18 17.21
N GLY A 239 11.72 -17.60 18.26
CA GLY A 239 11.55 -16.80 19.49
C GLY A 239 10.36 -15.84 19.48
N ALA A 240 9.72 -15.61 18.35
CA ALA A 240 8.47 -14.84 18.32
C ALA A 240 7.26 -15.73 18.68
N SER A 241 6.32 -15.17 19.42
CA SER A 241 5.04 -15.81 19.69
C SER A 241 4.07 -15.60 18.54
N TRP A 242 3.24 -16.60 18.25
CA TRP A 242 2.11 -16.46 17.35
C TRP A 242 0.82 -16.21 18.13
N GLN A 243 0.03 -15.22 17.75
CA GLN A 243 -1.24 -14.85 18.35
C GLN A 243 -2.39 -15.12 17.38
N MET A 244 -3.30 -15.99 17.76
CA MET A 244 -4.58 -16.15 17.06
C MET A 244 -5.45 -14.91 17.24
N CYS A 245 -5.88 -14.29 16.15
CA CYS A 245 -6.80 -13.15 16.20
C CYS A 245 -8.12 -13.54 16.92
N GLN A 246 -8.46 -12.82 17.99
CA GLN A 246 -9.68 -13.12 18.79
C GLN A 246 -10.97 -13.03 17.98
N VAL A 247 -11.04 -12.14 16.99
CA VAL A 247 -12.21 -12.01 16.11
C VAL A 247 -12.35 -13.22 15.20
N HIS A 248 -11.25 -13.68 14.60
CA HIS A 248 -11.23 -14.87 13.76
C HIS A 248 -11.47 -16.16 14.59
N PHE A 249 -10.92 -16.24 15.79
CA PHE A 249 -11.20 -17.31 16.74
C PHE A 249 -12.70 -17.43 17.03
N LEU A 250 -13.34 -16.33 17.43
CA LEU A 250 -14.77 -16.33 17.69
C LEU A 250 -15.60 -16.69 16.42
N ARG A 251 -15.23 -16.16 15.26
CA ARG A 251 -15.88 -16.49 13.98
C ARG A 251 -15.73 -17.99 13.65
N ALA A 252 -14.56 -18.58 13.92
CA ALA A 252 -14.30 -20.00 13.67
C ALA A 252 -15.19 -20.89 14.55
N ILE A 253 -15.32 -20.60 15.84
CA ILE A 253 -16.25 -21.29 16.75
C ILE A 253 -17.69 -21.15 16.24
N LEU A 254 -18.14 -19.94 15.94
CA LEU A 254 -19.52 -19.65 15.54
C LEU A 254 -19.92 -20.22 14.19
N ARG A 255 -18.96 -20.64 13.36
CA ARG A 255 -19.25 -21.31 12.07
C ARG A 255 -20.02 -22.59 12.25
N ASN A 256 -19.81 -23.29 13.36
CA ASN A 256 -20.42 -24.58 13.69
C ASN A 256 -21.60 -24.45 14.67
N ILE A 257 -22.07 -23.22 14.95
CA ILE A 257 -23.16 -22.95 15.90
C ILE A 257 -24.40 -22.48 15.17
N PRO A 258 -25.59 -23.06 15.45
CA PRO A 258 -26.87 -22.58 14.92
C PRO A 258 -27.17 -21.13 15.31
N ASN A 259 -27.77 -20.36 14.42
CA ASN A 259 -28.02 -18.92 14.63
C ASN A 259 -28.73 -18.61 15.96
N LYS A 260 -29.67 -19.43 16.39
CA LYS A 260 -30.43 -19.26 17.64
C LYS A 260 -29.55 -19.34 18.91
N ARG A 261 -28.41 -20.01 18.84
CA ARG A 261 -27.52 -20.24 20.00
C ARG A 261 -26.25 -19.36 19.94
N LYS A 262 -26.03 -18.62 18.84
CA LYS A 262 -24.81 -17.80 18.67
C LYS A 262 -24.63 -16.75 19.76
N SER A 263 -25.69 -16.08 20.18
CA SER A 263 -25.57 -15.01 21.19
C SER A 263 -25.10 -15.55 22.55
N GLU A 264 -25.56 -16.73 22.95
CA GLU A 264 -25.14 -17.42 24.16
C GLU A 264 -23.66 -17.81 24.10
N VAL A 265 -23.23 -18.40 22.97
CA VAL A 265 -21.82 -18.77 22.76
C VAL A 265 -20.91 -17.56 22.67
N ILE A 266 -21.36 -16.46 22.04
CA ILE A 266 -20.61 -15.19 22.00
C ILE A 266 -20.36 -14.66 23.42
N SER A 267 -21.39 -14.64 24.26
CA SER A 267 -21.27 -14.19 25.66
C SER A 267 -20.31 -15.06 26.44
N LEU A 268 -20.41 -16.39 26.29
CA LEU A 268 -19.53 -17.35 26.95
C LEU A 268 -18.05 -17.16 26.55
N VAL A 269 -17.75 -17.11 25.26
CA VAL A 269 -16.38 -16.96 24.74
C VAL A 269 -15.80 -15.59 25.12
N ASN A 270 -16.59 -14.51 25.01
CA ASN A 270 -16.13 -13.17 25.38
C ASN A 270 -15.84 -13.04 26.88
N SER A 271 -16.64 -13.68 27.75
CA SER A 271 -16.39 -13.75 29.19
C SER A 271 -15.03 -14.39 29.46
N ALA A 272 -14.75 -15.54 28.85
CA ALA A 272 -13.48 -16.24 28.98
C ALA A 272 -12.30 -15.42 28.43
N LEU A 273 -12.43 -14.80 27.26
CA LEU A 273 -11.36 -14.00 26.66
C LEU A 273 -11.01 -12.75 27.47
N ASN A 274 -11.98 -12.14 28.13
CA ASN A 274 -11.76 -10.97 28.98
C ASN A 274 -11.27 -11.30 30.40
N GLY A 275 -11.19 -12.60 30.75
CA GLY A 275 -10.64 -13.05 32.03
C GLY A 275 -11.61 -12.93 33.20
N TYR A 276 -12.91 -12.84 32.92
CA TYR A 276 -13.97 -12.94 33.92
C TYR A 276 -14.23 -14.41 34.26
N GLU A 277 -14.81 -14.70 35.36
CA GLU A 277 -15.22 -15.96 36.06
C GLU A 277 -15.03 -17.32 35.33
N VAL A 278 -15.00 -17.34 33.98
CA VAL A 278 -14.92 -18.55 33.15
C VAL A 278 -13.58 -18.64 32.42
N GLY A 279 -12.88 -19.76 32.53
CA GLY A 279 -11.68 -20.05 31.75
C GLY A 279 -11.99 -20.58 30.34
N LEU A 280 -11.01 -20.57 29.42
CA LEU A 280 -11.18 -21.18 28.08
C LEU A 280 -11.42 -22.71 28.16
N PRO A 281 -10.81 -23.49 29.07
CA PRO A 281 -11.15 -24.91 29.24
C PRO A 281 -12.64 -25.14 29.56
N GLU A 282 -13.22 -24.28 30.41
CA GLU A 282 -14.65 -24.36 30.73
C GLU A 282 -15.56 -24.02 29.55
N VAL A 283 -15.07 -23.19 28.60
CA VAL A 283 -15.79 -22.94 27.36
C VAL A 283 -15.85 -24.20 26.51
N VAL A 284 -14.74 -24.93 26.40
CA VAL A 284 -14.65 -26.24 25.71
C VAL A 284 -15.67 -27.21 26.29
N ASP A 285 -15.63 -27.43 27.62
CA ASP A 285 -16.55 -28.32 28.33
C ASP A 285 -18.03 -27.94 28.11
N LYS A 286 -18.34 -26.63 28.15
CA LYS A 286 -19.71 -26.15 27.89
C LYS A 286 -20.17 -26.39 26.46
N LEU A 287 -19.30 -26.14 25.49
CA LEU A 287 -19.59 -26.40 24.08
C LEU A 287 -19.85 -27.88 23.81
N GLU A 288 -19.08 -28.77 24.47
CA GLU A 288 -19.28 -30.22 24.39
C GLU A 288 -20.63 -30.63 24.97
N ARG A 289 -20.94 -30.17 26.19
CA ARG A 289 -22.24 -30.45 26.85
C ARG A 289 -23.43 -29.96 26.07
N MET A 290 -23.24 -28.89 25.28
CA MET A 290 -24.24 -28.33 24.33
C MET A 290 -24.35 -29.13 23.03
N GLY A 291 -23.48 -30.15 22.81
CA GLY A 291 -23.41 -30.97 21.60
C GLY A 291 -22.69 -30.31 20.44
N PHE A 292 -21.90 -29.24 20.67
CA PHE A 292 -21.18 -28.51 19.63
C PHE A 292 -19.72 -28.96 19.54
N HIS A 293 -19.47 -30.24 19.33
CA HIS A 293 -18.12 -30.86 19.34
C HIS A 293 -17.14 -30.15 18.42
N LYS A 294 -17.49 -29.84 17.17
CA LYS A 294 -16.60 -29.12 16.25
C LYS A 294 -16.23 -27.70 16.69
N ALA A 295 -17.09 -27.07 17.48
CA ALA A 295 -16.81 -25.77 18.06
C ALA A 295 -15.91 -25.89 19.27
N ALA A 296 -16.09 -26.96 20.06
CA ALA A 296 -15.22 -27.33 21.17
C ALA A 296 -13.80 -27.65 20.68
N ASP A 297 -13.65 -28.52 19.67
CA ASP A 297 -12.37 -28.83 19.02
C ASP A 297 -11.64 -27.55 18.54
N THR A 298 -12.40 -26.63 17.95
CA THR A 298 -11.84 -25.33 17.49
C THR A 298 -11.38 -24.47 18.68
N ALA A 299 -12.14 -24.43 19.74
CA ALA A 299 -11.79 -23.68 20.96
C ALA A 299 -10.54 -24.27 21.64
N GLU A 300 -10.46 -25.57 21.75
CA GLU A 300 -9.32 -26.30 22.32
C GLU A 300 -8.04 -26.06 21.50
N LEU A 301 -8.12 -26.19 20.17
CA LEU A 301 -6.99 -26.03 19.26
C LEU A 301 -6.27 -24.69 19.43
N PHE A 302 -7.00 -23.60 19.66
CA PHE A 302 -6.45 -22.26 19.72
C PHE A 302 -6.43 -21.62 21.12
N MET A 303 -6.84 -22.35 22.18
CA MET A 303 -7.00 -21.74 23.50
C MET A 303 -5.73 -21.16 24.10
N LEU A 304 -4.57 -21.69 23.75
CA LEU A 304 -3.28 -21.16 24.17
C LEU A 304 -2.91 -19.94 23.31
N ASP A 305 -2.98 -20.09 22.00
CA ASP A 305 -2.51 -19.08 21.06
C ASP A 305 -3.36 -17.80 21.03
N VAL A 306 -4.61 -17.88 21.45
CA VAL A 306 -5.51 -16.71 21.52
C VAL A 306 -5.20 -15.75 22.67
N ARG A 307 -4.29 -16.13 23.57
CA ARG A 307 -3.91 -15.37 24.79
C ARG A 307 -2.44 -14.92 24.81
N ASN A 308 -1.63 -15.22 23.82
CA ASN A 308 -0.20 -14.89 23.78
C ASN A 308 0.06 -13.38 23.89
N TYR A 309 -0.89 -12.53 23.48
CA TYR A 309 -0.81 -11.08 23.67
C TYR A 309 -0.68 -10.65 25.14
N ARG A 310 -1.03 -11.52 26.10
CA ARG A 310 -0.97 -11.21 27.56
C ARG A 310 0.45 -11.16 28.10
N ALA A 311 1.43 -11.70 27.38
CA ALA A 311 2.85 -11.58 27.70
C ALA A 311 3.41 -10.18 27.48
N PHE A 312 2.62 -9.27 26.89
CA PHE A 312 3.00 -7.91 26.53
C PHE A 312 2.30 -6.89 27.43
N PRO A 313 2.76 -5.61 27.44
CA PRO A 313 2.18 -4.57 28.30
C PRO A 313 0.67 -4.44 28.11
N LYS A 314 -0.05 -4.27 29.24
CA LYS A 314 -1.51 -4.22 29.25
C LYS A 314 -2.10 -3.12 28.38
N ALA A 315 -1.39 -1.99 28.24
CA ALA A 315 -1.75 -0.89 27.36
C ALA A 315 -1.82 -1.31 25.87
N HIS A 316 -1.05 -2.33 25.45
CA HIS A 316 -1.01 -2.84 24.08
C HIS A 316 -2.14 -3.82 23.75
N TRP A 317 -2.67 -4.55 24.74
CA TRP A 317 -3.58 -5.67 24.55
C TRP A 317 -4.74 -5.40 23.59
N LYS A 318 -5.37 -4.23 23.71
CA LYS A 318 -6.50 -3.85 22.86
C LYS A 318 -6.14 -3.82 21.37
N ARG A 319 -4.87 -3.57 21.05
CA ARG A 319 -4.36 -3.40 19.67
C ARG A 319 -3.76 -4.66 19.07
N ILE A 320 -3.16 -5.52 19.93
CA ILE A 320 -2.40 -6.69 19.48
C ILE A 320 -3.17 -8.02 19.62
N ARG A 321 -4.34 -8.04 20.23
CA ARG A 321 -5.19 -9.25 20.35
C ARG A 321 -6.01 -9.55 19.09
N THR A 322 -6.03 -8.64 18.10
CA THR A 322 -6.82 -8.75 16.87
C THR A 322 -6.07 -8.21 15.66
N THR A 323 -6.47 -8.66 14.47
CA THR A 323 -5.99 -8.13 13.17
C THR A 323 -6.74 -6.88 12.71
N ASN A 324 -7.48 -6.19 13.58
CA ASN A 324 -8.33 -5.04 13.23
C ASN A 324 -7.61 -3.96 12.44
N MET A 325 -6.29 -3.80 12.65
CA MET A 325 -5.48 -2.84 11.90
C MET A 325 -5.49 -3.18 10.39
N VAL A 326 -5.19 -4.44 10.05
CA VAL A 326 -5.18 -4.90 8.65
C VAL A 326 -6.61 -5.16 8.14
N GLU A 327 -7.57 -5.52 8.98
CA GLU A 327 -8.99 -5.61 8.58
C GLU A 327 -9.52 -4.26 8.07
N ARG A 328 -9.09 -3.12 8.64
CA ARG A 328 -9.42 -1.78 8.12
C ARG A 328 -8.77 -1.51 6.76
N VAL A 329 -7.52 -1.92 6.58
CA VAL A 329 -6.84 -1.86 5.28
C VAL A 329 -7.61 -2.69 4.25
N ASN A 330 -7.99 -3.92 4.60
CA ASN A 330 -8.77 -4.80 3.74
C ASN A 330 -10.16 -4.23 3.40
N ALA A 331 -10.80 -3.55 4.35
CA ALA A 331 -12.08 -2.86 4.10
C ALA A 331 -11.91 -1.71 3.10
N GLU A 332 -10.84 -0.93 3.22
CA GLU A 332 -10.52 0.16 2.30
C GLU A 332 -10.16 -0.36 0.90
N ILE A 333 -9.34 -1.41 0.81
CA ILE A 333 -9.07 -2.10 -0.44
C ILE A 333 -10.39 -2.55 -1.10
N LYS A 334 -11.26 -3.24 -0.36
CA LYS A 334 -12.56 -3.69 -0.88
C LYS A 334 -13.43 -2.52 -1.33
N ARG A 335 -13.44 -1.41 -0.61
CA ARG A 335 -14.18 -0.20 -0.96
C ARG A 335 -13.71 0.37 -2.30
N ARG A 336 -12.40 0.58 -2.44
CA ARG A 336 -11.80 1.17 -3.65
C ARG A 336 -11.82 0.19 -4.84
N THR A 337 -11.67 -1.11 -4.61
CA THR A 337 -11.69 -2.12 -5.69
C THR A 337 -13.10 -2.56 -6.11
N LYS A 338 -14.13 -2.23 -5.34
CA LYS A 338 -15.53 -2.62 -5.64
C LYS A 338 -16.00 -2.21 -7.04
N VAL A 339 -15.49 -1.11 -7.59
CA VAL A 339 -15.81 -0.63 -8.94
C VAL A 339 -15.13 -1.45 -10.05
N VAL A 340 -14.10 -2.21 -9.68
CA VAL A 340 -13.36 -3.12 -10.56
C VAL A 340 -13.91 -4.52 -10.30
N ALA A 341 -14.90 -4.95 -11.04
CA ALA A 341 -15.55 -6.25 -10.83
C ALA A 341 -14.54 -7.42 -10.86
N ALA A 342 -13.53 -7.34 -11.73
CA ALA A 342 -12.38 -8.22 -11.77
C ALA A 342 -11.19 -7.51 -12.42
N PHE A 343 -9.99 -7.77 -11.93
CA PHE A 343 -8.77 -7.17 -12.48
C PHE A 343 -8.36 -7.86 -13.78
N PRO A 344 -7.90 -7.09 -14.78
CA PRO A 344 -7.46 -7.66 -16.07
C PRO A 344 -6.16 -8.48 -15.96
N SER A 345 -5.31 -8.20 -14.96
CA SER A 345 -4.05 -8.90 -14.71
C SER A 345 -3.58 -8.72 -13.25
N ARG A 346 -2.58 -9.52 -12.84
CA ARG A 346 -1.91 -9.40 -11.52
C ARG A 346 -1.20 -8.05 -11.36
N GLU A 347 -0.57 -7.57 -12.42
CA GLU A 347 0.12 -6.26 -12.42
C GLU A 347 -0.86 -5.12 -12.17
N SER A 348 -2.02 -5.16 -12.83
CA SER A 348 -3.10 -4.18 -12.59
C SER A 348 -3.64 -4.23 -11.16
N LEU A 349 -3.74 -5.43 -10.58
CA LEU A 349 -4.12 -5.63 -9.18
C LEU A 349 -3.06 -5.03 -8.25
N MET A 350 -1.78 -5.41 -8.44
CA MET A 350 -0.65 -4.91 -7.63
C MET A 350 -0.53 -3.40 -7.70
N ARG A 351 -0.68 -2.81 -8.88
CA ARG A 351 -0.66 -1.36 -9.08
C ARG A 351 -1.70 -0.66 -8.23
N LEU A 352 -2.97 -1.07 -8.33
CA LEU A 352 -4.04 -0.39 -7.60
C LEU A 352 -3.92 -0.62 -6.08
N ILE A 353 -3.77 -1.87 -5.64
CA ILE A 353 -3.68 -2.17 -4.21
C ILE A 353 -2.39 -1.60 -3.64
N GLY A 354 -1.27 -1.74 -4.34
CA GLY A 354 0.01 -1.17 -3.91
C GLY A 354 -0.06 0.35 -3.71
N SER A 355 -0.68 1.07 -4.65
CA SER A 355 -0.87 2.52 -4.52
C SER A 355 -1.78 2.88 -3.33
N ILE A 356 -2.86 2.11 -3.09
CA ILE A 356 -3.72 2.30 -1.91
C ILE A 356 -2.94 2.08 -0.61
N LEU A 357 -2.07 1.08 -0.58
CA LEU A 357 -1.26 0.78 0.59
C LEU A 357 -0.18 1.83 0.85
N ILE A 358 0.40 2.42 -0.18
CA ILE A 358 1.33 3.55 -0.06
C ILE A 358 0.62 4.75 0.58
N ASP A 359 -0.54 5.12 0.05
CA ASP A 359 -1.40 6.21 0.55
C ASP A 359 -1.73 6.03 2.05
N LEU A 360 -2.18 4.81 2.43
CA LEU A 360 -2.44 4.47 3.82
C LEU A 360 -1.18 4.47 4.70
N ASN A 361 -0.04 4.06 4.16
CA ASN A 361 1.22 4.08 4.88
C ASN A 361 1.69 5.50 5.19
N GLU A 362 1.55 6.43 4.25
CA GLU A 362 1.85 7.85 4.45
C GLU A 362 1.01 8.43 5.59
N GLU A 363 -0.31 8.14 5.62
CA GLU A 363 -1.18 8.53 6.73
C GLU A 363 -0.73 7.94 8.08
N TRP A 364 -0.22 6.72 8.07
CA TRP A 364 0.18 6.02 9.29
C TRP A 364 1.48 6.52 9.88
N VAL A 365 2.45 6.82 9.03
CA VAL A 365 3.78 7.28 9.45
C VAL A 365 3.79 8.75 9.84
N THR A 366 2.93 9.56 9.20
CA THR A 366 2.80 11.00 9.52
C THR A 366 1.75 11.30 10.60
N GLY A 367 0.92 10.33 10.94
CA GLY A 367 -0.17 10.46 11.90
C GLY A 367 0.25 10.26 13.37
N ASN A 368 -0.71 9.93 14.21
CA ASN A 368 -0.46 9.66 15.63
C ASN A 368 0.18 8.29 15.83
N ARG A 369 1.03 8.17 16.85
CA ARG A 369 1.57 6.88 17.31
C ARG A 369 0.43 5.90 17.59
N TYR A 370 0.62 4.67 17.16
CA TYR A 370 -0.37 3.61 17.35
C TYR A 370 -0.32 3.00 18.74
N LEU A 371 0.88 2.86 19.31
CA LEU A 371 1.16 2.35 20.65
C LEU A 371 2.21 3.21 21.35
N ASN A 372 2.14 3.27 22.68
CA ASN A 372 3.24 3.75 23.51
C ASN A 372 4.12 2.56 23.89
N MET A 373 5.36 2.55 23.42
CA MET A 373 6.27 1.40 23.57
C MET A 373 7.17 1.49 24.83
N ALA A 374 7.08 2.55 25.62
CA ALA A 374 7.95 2.79 26.78
C ALA A 374 7.95 1.61 27.77
N GLU A 375 6.77 1.14 28.17
CA GLU A 375 6.66 0.01 29.12
C GLU A 375 7.33 -1.30 28.61
N LEU A 376 7.35 -1.51 27.30
CA LEU A 376 7.96 -2.69 26.70
C LEU A 376 9.49 -2.59 26.72
N LEU A 377 10.03 -1.41 26.45
CA LEU A 377 11.46 -1.14 26.38
C LEU A 377 12.07 -1.14 27.80
N ASP A 378 11.38 -0.55 28.78
CA ASP A 378 11.80 -0.54 30.18
C ASP A 378 11.87 -1.97 30.78
N GLY A 379 10.90 -2.83 30.44
CA GLY A 379 10.89 -4.23 30.84
C GLY A 379 12.07 -5.05 30.28
N GLN A 380 12.48 -4.77 29.06
CA GLN A 380 13.64 -5.45 28.44
C GLN A 380 14.97 -5.02 29.04
N SER A 381 15.07 -3.79 29.50
CA SER A 381 16.29 -3.28 30.17
C SER A 381 16.49 -3.97 31.53
N SER A 382 15.44 -4.24 32.27
CA SER A 382 15.51 -4.93 33.57
C SER A 382 15.88 -6.41 33.44
N ASP A 383 15.39 -7.10 32.39
CA ASP A 383 15.71 -8.51 32.15
C ASP A 383 17.16 -8.69 31.62
N ALA A 384 17.69 -7.74 30.86
CA ALA A 384 19.08 -7.74 30.40
C ALA A 384 20.06 -7.55 31.56
N GLU A 385 19.76 -6.70 32.52
CA GLU A 385 20.57 -6.53 33.74
C GLU A 385 20.56 -7.77 34.64
N CYS A 386 19.44 -8.50 34.72
CA CYS A 386 19.31 -9.70 35.52
C CYS A 386 20.13 -10.89 34.96
N ILE A 387 20.32 -10.98 33.64
CA ILE A 387 21.12 -12.04 33.00
C ILE A 387 22.63 -11.80 33.21
N VAL A 388 23.09 -10.55 33.33
CA VAL A 388 24.49 -10.22 33.59
C VAL A 388 24.86 -10.48 35.06
N CYS A 389 23.91 -10.42 36.00
CA CYS A 389 24.16 -10.67 37.44
C CYS A 389 24.08 -12.17 37.85
N ALA A 390 23.66 -13.06 36.95
CA ALA A 390 23.45 -14.49 37.28
C ALA A 390 24.50 -15.44 36.70
N SER A 391 25.74 -14.98 36.47
CA SER A 391 26.84 -15.90 36.17
C SER A 391 27.56 -16.28 37.48
N PRO A 392 27.35 -17.53 38.02
CA PRO A 392 28.16 -17.99 39.11
C PRO A 392 29.60 -18.19 38.61
N GLY A 393 30.56 -17.59 39.31
CA GLY A 393 31.99 -17.68 39.00
C GLY A 393 32.46 -19.11 38.87
N LEU A 394 32.89 -19.51 37.68
CA LEU A 394 33.75 -20.67 37.49
C LEU A 394 35.13 -20.38 38.04
N PRO A 395 35.72 -21.30 38.85
CA PRO A 395 37.09 -21.09 39.34
C PRO A 395 38.11 -21.13 38.21
N VAL A 396 38.93 -20.11 38.13
CA VAL A 396 40.04 -20.05 37.21
C VAL A 396 41.08 -21.10 37.65
N VAL A 397 41.21 -22.18 36.87
CA VAL A 397 42.33 -23.16 37.04
C VAL A 397 43.53 -22.56 36.37
N SER A 398 44.56 -22.25 37.18
CA SER A 398 45.87 -21.78 36.74
C SER A 398 46.61 -22.88 35.96
N ILE A 399 47.02 -22.58 34.73
CA ILE A 399 47.95 -23.43 33.94
C ILE A 399 49.39 -23.13 34.46
N ALA A 400 49.69 -23.64 35.62
CA ALA A 400 51.02 -23.61 36.18
C ALA A 400 51.43 -24.91 36.92
N ASP A 401 50.67 -25.97 36.79
CA ASP A 401 50.99 -27.29 37.38
C ASP A 401 50.63 -28.41 36.36
N LEU A 402 51.43 -28.47 35.27
CA LEU A 402 51.68 -29.66 34.48
C LEU A 402 53.01 -29.53 33.77
#